data_d1744e700b1cffac694871f719cd4320
#
_entry.id   d1744e700b1cffac694871f719cd4320
#
_cell.length_a   1.000
_cell.length_b   1.000
_cell.length_c   1.000
_cell.angle_alpha   90.00
_cell.angle_beta   90.00
_cell.angle_gamma   90.00
#
_symmetry.space_group_name_H-M   'P 1'
#
loop_
_entity.id
_entity.type
_entity.pdbx_description
1 polymer ?
#
loop_
_entity_poly.entity_id
_entity_poly.type
_entity_poly.pdbx_seq_one_letter_code
_entity_poly.pdbx_strand_id
1 'polypeptide(L)'
;NAYEKDSHFPGYYFQTSFIVAPSGDVILRYRRLNSMFSPSPHDVWDKYLDIYGLEGVFPVADTEIGRLAPIASEEILYPEVARCFAMRGAEVFTHSSSEFASPAQTRKDAAKICRAVENIAYVVSANTGGIRDTDLPPDSSNGGSRIIDFRGEVLRLSGPGDSSGASAEIDLTALRRERRKTGLNNTLIRQRFEAYAASYAGHAFQPANSLLKKDGSLRAPKREHFVETQKSVIARLAKKGII
;
A
#
# COMPACT_ATOMS: atom_id res chain seq x y z
N ASN A 1 -8.44 -2.19 7.68
CA ASN A 1 -7.45 -1.25 8.23
C ASN A 1 -7.86 -0.83 9.63
N ALA A 2 -6.89 -0.69 10.52
CA ALA A 2 -7.09 -0.20 11.88
C ALA A 2 -5.86 0.58 12.37
N TYR A 3 -6.00 1.26 13.51
CA TYR A 3 -4.86 1.76 14.26
C TYR A 3 -4.40 0.69 15.25
N GLU A 4 -3.15 0.25 15.10
CA GLU A 4 -2.54 -0.81 15.89
C GLU A 4 -1.56 -0.23 16.91
N LYS A 5 -1.68 -0.68 18.17
CA LYS A 5 -0.66 -0.46 19.20
C LYS A 5 0.38 -1.58 19.15
N ASP A 6 1.61 -1.24 19.44
CA ASP A 6 2.72 -2.18 19.55
C ASP A 6 3.51 -1.92 20.82
N SER A 7 3.75 -2.95 21.61
CA SER A 7 4.49 -2.84 22.89
C SER A 7 5.93 -2.37 22.72
N HIS A 8 6.55 -2.63 21.57
CA HIS A 8 7.92 -2.18 21.26
C HIS A 8 7.99 -0.68 20.94
N PHE A 9 6.83 -0.07 20.58
CA PHE A 9 6.69 1.34 20.22
C PHE A 9 5.63 2.02 21.10
N PRO A 10 5.85 2.14 22.40
CA PRO A 10 4.88 2.71 23.33
C PRO A 10 4.51 4.14 22.92
N GLY A 11 3.22 4.43 22.94
CA GLY A 11 2.66 5.73 22.53
C GLY A 11 2.45 5.90 21.03
N TYR A 12 2.78 4.89 20.20
CA TYR A 12 2.53 4.93 18.78
C TYR A 12 1.27 4.14 18.41
N TYR A 13 0.63 4.59 17.34
CA TYR A 13 -0.44 3.89 16.63
C TYR A 13 -0.07 3.80 15.17
N PHE A 14 0.26 2.60 14.72
CA PHE A 14 0.50 2.36 13.30
C PHE A 14 -0.83 2.20 12.56
N GLN A 15 -0.92 2.76 11.37
CA GLN A 15 -2.00 2.44 10.45
C GLN A 15 -1.69 1.07 9.83
N THR A 16 -2.49 0.05 10.17
CA THR A 16 -2.19 -1.33 9.82
C THR A 16 -3.33 -1.94 9.01
N SER A 17 -2.97 -2.61 7.93
CA SER A 17 -3.85 -3.51 7.18
C SER A 17 -3.65 -4.93 7.68
N PHE A 18 -4.76 -5.63 7.88
CA PHE A 18 -4.75 -7.02 8.35
C PHE A 18 -5.33 -7.94 7.30
N ILE A 19 -4.80 -9.16 7.23
CA ILE A 19 -5.47 -10.29 6.59
C ILE A 19 -5.85 -11.26 7.71
N VAL A 20 -7.11 -11.64 7.73
CA VAL A 20 -7.68 -12.53 8.74
C VAL A 20 -8.06 -13.83 8.05
N ALA A 21 -7.61 -14.95 8.59
CA ALA A 21 -7.95 -16.28 8.12
C ALA A 21 -9.39 -16.68 8.48
N PRO A 22 -9.97 -17.71 7.86
CA PRO A 22 -11.29 -18.23 8.24
C PRO A 22 -11.41 -18.67 9.71
N SER A 23 -10.29 -19.01 10.36
CA SER A 23 -10.22 -19.32 11.80
C SER A 23 -10.43 -18.09 12.68
N GLY A 24 -10.36 -16.86 12.14
CA GLY A 24 -10.35 -15.62 12.88
C GLY A 24 -8.95 -15.12 13.25
N ASP A 25 -7.91 -15.87 12.93
CA ASP A 25 -6.53 -15.49 13.22
C ASP A 25 -6.02 -14.42 12.25
N VAL A 26 -5.29 -13.45 12.79
CA VAL A 26 -4.58 -12.46 11.98
C VAL A 26 -3.31 -13.09 11.42
N ILE A 27 -3.32 -13.45 10.14
CA ILE A 27 -2.21 -14.12 9.45
C ILE A 27 -1.23 -13.17 8.79
N LEU A 28 -1.59 -11.89 8.65
CA LEU A 28 -0.70 -10.86 8.14
C LEU A 28 -1.03 -9.50 8.75
N ARG A 29 0.01 -8.75 9.09
CA ARG A 29 -0.03 -7.35 9.49
C ARG A 29 0.90 -6.55 8.59
N TYR A 30 0.36 -5.58 7.89
CA TYR A 30 1.14 -4.61 7.11
C TYR A 30 0.96 -3.23 7.71
N ARG A 31 2.01 -2.68 8.29
CA ARG A 31 2.06 -1.30 8.78
C ARG A 31 2.41 -0.36 7.64
N ARG A 32 1.52 0.56 7.39
CA ARG A 32 1.61 1.52 6.30
C ARG A 32 2.96 2.25 6.33
N LEU A 33 3.70 2.19 5.23
CA LEU A 33 5.02 2.79 5.10
C LEU A 33 4.95 4.27 4.78
N ASN A 34 4.05 4.67 3.87
CA ASN A 34 3.88 6.05 3.40
C ASN A 34 2.71 6.73 4.10
N SER A 35 2.82 6.92 5.42
CA SER A 35 1.81 7.65 6.19
C SER A 35 2.06 9.15 6.13
N MET A 36 0.99 9.95 6.07
CA MET A 36 1.07 11.41 6.01
C MET A 36 1.23 12.06 7.38
N PHE A 37 0.50 11.57 8.40
CA PHE A 37 0.42 12.19 9.73
C PHE A 37 0.42 11.18 10.88
N SER A 38 0.79 9.93 10.61
CA SER A 38 0.90 8.88 11.63
C SER A 38 2.28 8.23 11.53
N PRO A 39 2.81 7.70 12.63
CA PRO A 39 4.07 6.96 12.59
C PRO A 39 4.03 5.82 11.58
N SER A 40 5.13 5.64 10.89
CA SER A 40 5.38 4.54 9.98
C SER A 40 6.62 3.74 10.42
N PRO A 41 6.82 2.53 9.90
CA PRO A 41 8.07 1.79 10.12
C PRO A 41 9.33 2.59 9.77
N HIS A 42 9.25 3.46 8.73
CA HIS A 42 10.39 4.26 8.29
C HIS A 42 10.79 5.36 9.28
N ASP A 43 9.85 5.88 10.07
CA ASP A 43 10.13 6.90 11.08
C ASP A 43 10.92 6.35 12.27
N VAL A 44 11.00 5.03 12.42
CA VAL A 44 11.72 4.30 13.46
C VAL A 44 12.51 3.13 12.86
N TRP A 45 13.06 3.36 11.69
CA TRP A 45 13.54 2.35 10.75
C TRP A 45 14.50 1.33 11.35
N ASP A 46 15.57 1.78 11.99
CA ASP A 46 16.58 0.87 12.55
C ASP A 46 15.97 -0.04 13.62
N LYS A 47 15.23 0.55 14.56
CA LYS A 47 14.54 -0.22 15.61
C LYS A 47 13.48 -1.16 15.05
N TYR A 48 12.78 -0.73 13.97
CA TYR A 48 11.77 -1.57 13.33
C TYR A 48 12.40 -2.78 12.64
N LEU A 49 13.50 -2.57 11.93
CA LEU A 49 14.25 -3.67 11.28
C LEU A 49 14.87 -4.64 12.29
N ASP A 50 15.38 -4.15 13.42
CA ASP A 50 15.91 -5.00 14.48
C ASP A 50 14.85 -5.95 15.06
N ILE A 51 13.58 -5.53 15.09
CA ILE A 51 12.49 -6.31 15.68
C ILE A 51 11.80 -7.20 14.62
N TYR A 52 11.49 -6.67 13.46
CA TYR A 52 10.63 -7.30 12.47
C TYR A 52 11.33 -7.68 11.16
N GLY A 53 12.55 -7.22 10.97
CA GLY A 53 13.27 -7.40 9.72
C GLY A 53 12.59 -6.73 8.51
N LEU A 54 13.20 -6.85 7.35
CA LEU A 54 12.64 -6.32 6.11
C LEU A 54 11.37 -7.08 5.66
N GLU A 55 11.25 -8.34 6.04
CA GLU A 55 10.04 -9.14 5.76
C GLU A 55 8.82 -8.64 6.55
N GLY A 56 9.03 -8.04 7.73
CA GLY A 56 7.98 -7.37 8.49
C GLY A 56 7.53 -6.03 7.89
N VAL A 57 8.36 -5.43 7.00
CA VAL A 57 7.98 -4.22 6.25
C VAL A 57 7.09 -4.55 5.07
N PHE A 58 7.38 -5.64 4.34
CA PHE A 58 6.64 -6.06 3.14
C PHE A 58 6.16 -7.51 3.26
N PRO A 59 5.25 -7.79 4.20
CA PRO A 59 4.78 -9.16 4.43
C PRO A 59 3.86 -9.65 3.31
N VAL A 60 3.96 -10.94 3.01
CA VAL A 60 3.06 -11.64 2.09
C VAL A 60 2.52 -12.87 2.80
N ALA A 61 1.21 -13.06 2.79
CA ALA A 61 0.57 -14.25 3.35
C ALA A 61 0.42 -15.32 2.26
N ASP A 62 0.97 -16.50 2.51
CA ASP A 62 0.73 -17.67 1.68
C ASP A 62 -0.55 -18.36 2.17
N THR A 63 -1.55 -18.48 1.29
CA THR A 63 -2.88 -19.00 1.62
C THR A 63 -3.38 -19.97 0.55
N GLU A 64 -4.43 -20.72 0.87
CA GLU A 64 -5.07 -21.62 -0.10
C GLU A 64 -5.61 -20.88 -1.34
N ILE A 65 -5.99 -19.61 -1.18
CA ILE A 65 -6.50 -18.75 -2.25
C ILE A 65 -5.41 -17.92 -2.93
N GLY A 66 -4.13 -18.25 -2.74
CA GLY A 66 -2.98 -17.56 -3.32
C GLY A 66 -2.18 -16.75 -2.33
N ARG A 67 -1.16 -16.07 -2.83
CA ARG A 67 -0.29 -15.20 -2.04
C ARG A 67 -0.84 -13.78 -2.01
N LEU A 68 -1.25 -13.36 -0.82
CA LEU A 68 -1.96 -12.11 -0.60
C LEU A 68 -1.04 -11.05 0.01
N ALA A 69 -1.13 -9.81 -0.47
CA ALA A 69 -0.47 -8.66 0.14
C ALA A 69 -1.42 -7.46 0.19
N PRO A 70 -1.53 -6.75 1.31
CA PRO A 70 -2.39 -5.58 1.42
C PRO A 70 -1.67 -4.31 0.96
N ILE A 71 -2.39 -3.42 0.30
CA ILE A 71 -1.97 -2.05 -0.01
C ILE A 71 -2.93 -1.09 0.68
N ALA A 72 -2.40 -0.15 1.45
CA ALA A 72 -3.21 0.72 2.29
C ALA A 72 -3.55 2.04 1.59
N SER A 73 -4.80 2.24 1.22
CA SER A 73 -5.35 3.53 0.77
C SER A 73 -4.50 4.21 -0.33
N GLU A 74 -3.94 5.41 -0.07
CA GLU A 74 -3.12 6.12 -1.07
C GLU A 74 -1.79 5.45 -1.41
N GLU A 75 -1.37 4.42 -0.68
CA GLU A 75 -0.17 3.67 -1.06
C GLU A 75 -0.29 2.94 -2.41
N ILE A 76 -1.50 2.79 -2.92
CA ILE A 76 -1.71 2.35 -4.31
C ILE A 76 -1.04 3.28 -5.33
N LEU A 77 -0.78 4.55 -4.96
CA LEU A 77 -0.10 5.52 -5.81
C LEU A 77 1.43 5.32 -5.87
N TYR A 78 1.99 4.53 -4.96
CA TYR A 78 3.43 4.28 -4.87
C TYR A 78 3.76 2.92 -5.52
N PRO A 79 4.34 2.92 -6.73
CA PRO A 79 4.66 1.68 -7.46
C PRO A 79 5.64 0.79 -6.68
N GLU A 80 6.52 1.38 -5.90
CA GLU A 80 7.52 0.68 -5.11
C GLU A 80 6.89 -0.26 -4.08
N VAL A 81 5.79 0.15 -3.43
CA VAL A 81 5.10 -0.67 -2.43
C VAL A 81 4.58 -1.97 -3.07
N ALA A 82 3.83 -1.84 -4.16
CA ALA A 82 3.31 -3.00 -4.88
C ALA A 82 4.43 -3.88 -5.45
N ARG A 83 5.51 -3.24 -5.94
CA ARG A 83 6.67 -3.96 -6.47
C ARG A 83 7.40 -4.75 -5.40
N CYS A 84 7.57 -4.21 -4.21
CA CYS A 84 8.19 -4.92 -3.09
C CYS A 84 7.38 -6.15 -2.67
N PHE A 85 6.06 -6.08 -2.69
CA PHE A 85 5.20 -7.25 -2.48
C PHE A 85 5.29 -8.26 -3.62
N ALA A 86 5.28 -7.80 -4.87
CA ALA A 86 5.38 -8.68 -6.04
C ALA A 86 6.70 -9.47 -6.08
N MET A 87 7.83 -8.82 -5.69
CA MET A 87 9.12 -9.49 -5.56
C MET A 87 9.14 -10.59 -4.49
N ARG A 88 8.23 -10.50 -3.51
CA ARG A 88 8.01 -11.53 -2.47
C ARG A 88 6.95 -12.55 -2.88
N GLY A 89 6.50 -12.49 -4.13
CA GLY A 89 5.59 -13.46 -4.73
C GLY A 89 4.11 -13.16 -4.57
N ALA A 90 3.71 -11.97 -4.10
CA ALA A 90 2.30 -11.61 -4.02
C ALA A 90 1.59 -11.76 -5.37
N GLU A 91 0.45 -12.42 -5.37
CA GLU A 91 -0.38 -12.72 -6.55
C GLU A 91 -1.65 -11.88 -6.57
N VAL A 92 -2.13 -11.49 -5.39
CA VAL A 92 -3.33 -10.68 -5.21
C VAL A 92 -3.02 -9.53 -4.25
N PHE A 93 -3.21 -8.32 -4.71
CA PHE A 93 -3.16 -7.13 -3.87
C PHE A 93 -4.56 -6.83 -3.34
N THR A 94 -4.73 -6.89 -2.02
CA THR A 94 -5.94 -6.43 -1.36
C THR A 94 -5.81 -4.96 -1.01
N HIS A 95 -6.65 -4.13 -1.60
CA HIS A 95 -6.60 -2.68 -1.41
C HIS A 95 -7.86 -2.18 -0.72
N SER A 96 -7.73 -1.49 0.39
CA SER A 96 -8.85 -0.85 1.10
C SER A 96 -8.64 0.66 1.17
N SER A 97 -9.67 1.41 0.83
CA SER A 97 -9.62 2.85 0.68
C SER A 97 -10.91 3.54 1.15
N SER A 98 -10.80 4.83 1.43
CA SER A 98 -11.92 5.74 1.56
C SER A 98 -11.68 6.93 0.61
N GLU A 99 -12.09 6.77 -0.65
CA GLU A 99 -11.89 7.75 -1.69
C GLU A 99 -13.13 8.64 -1.81
N PHE A 100 -12.89 9.94 -1.99
CA PHE A 100 -13.98 10.87 -2.29
C PHE A 100 -14.61 10.56 -3.64
N ALA A 101 -15.89 10.85 -3.75
CA ALA A 101 -16.63 10.76 -4.99
C ALA A 101 -16.02 11.66 -6.07
N SER A 102 -15.92 11.13 -7.28
CA SER A 102 -15.45 11.88 -8.45
C SER A 102 -16.23 11.44 -9.69
N PRO A 103 -16.68 12.38 -10.53
CA PRO A 103 -17.34 12.05 -11.80
C PRO A 103 -16.35 11.53 -12.85
N ALA A 104 -15.07 11.73 -12.65
CA ALA A 104 -14.00 11.30 -13.55
C ALA A 104 -13.12 10.22 -12.90
N GLN A 105 -12.37 9.52 -13.74
CA GLN A 105 -11.37 8.56 -13.28
C GLN A 105 -10.36 9.25 -12.36
N THR A 106 -10.18 8.70 -11.16
CA THR A 106 -9.23 9.23 -10.18
C THR A 106 -7.81 8.74 -10.45
N ARG A 107 -6.82 9.39 -9.83
CA ARG A 107 -5.43 8.92 -9.86
C ARG A 107 -5.30 7.50 -9.29
N LYS A 108 -6.07 7.19 -8.25
CA LYS A 108 -6.05 5.84 -7.64
C LYS A 108 -6.68 4.81 -8.57
N ASP A 109 -7.69 5.17 -9.36
CA ASP A 109 -8.28 4.24 -10.33
C ASP A 109 -7.27 3.84 -11.40
N ALA A 110 -6.53 4.81 -11.94
CA ALA A 110 -5.44 4.55 -12.87
C ALA A 110 -4.33 3.69 -12.20
N ALA A 111 -3.95 4.06 -10.98
CA ALA A 111 -2.94 3.32 -10.22
C ALA A 111 -3.33 1.86 -9.97
N LYS A 112 -4.58 1.56 -9.62
CA LYS A 112 -5.05 0.18 -9.41
C LYS A 112 -4.79 -0.68 -10.66
N ILE A 113 -5.09 -0.16 -11.84
CA ILE A 113 -4.84 -0.84 -13.12
C ILE A 113 -3.33 -1.03 -13.34
N CYS A 114 -2.55 0.04 -13.15
CA CYS A 114 -1.09 -0.02 -13.31
C CYS A 114 -0.46 -1.07 -12.37
N ARG A 115 -0.88 -1.12 -11.07
CA ARG A 115 -0.35 -2.09 -10.10
C ARG A 115 -0.65 -3.52 -10.53
N ALA A 116 -1.81 -3.78 -11.13
CA ALA A 116 -2.14 -5.10 -11.67
C ALA A 116 -1.21 -5.48 -12.83
N VAL A 117 -1.11 -4.63 -13.84
CA VAL A 117 -0.37 -4.91 -15.09
C VAL A 117 1.12 -5.03 -14.84
N GLU A 118 1.73 -4.05 -14.19
CA GLU A 118 3.19 -3.98 -14.01
C GLU A 118 3.76 -5.07 -13.07
N ASN A 119 2.89 -5.67 -12.24
CA ASN A 119 3.27 -6.72 -11.29
C ASN A 119 2.71 -8.10 -11.67
N ILE A 120 1.95 -8.19 -12.76
CA ILE A 120 1.23 -9.40 -13.18
C ILE A 120 0.51 -9.99 -11.96
N ALA A 121 -0.40 -9.21 -11.38
CA ALA A 121 -1.12 -9.55 -10.15
C ALA A 121 -2.58 -9.11 -10.25
N TYR A 122 -3.46 -9.74 -9.49
CA TYR A 122 -4.82 -9.24 -9.30
C TYR A 122 -4.83 -8.05 -8.32
N VAL A 123 -5.77 -7.14 -8.51
CA VAL A 123 -6.08 -6.08 -7.52
C VAL A 123 -7.54 -6.21 -7.12
N VAL A 124 -7.77 -6.45 -5.84
CA VAL A 124 -9.10 -6.47 -5.22
C VAL A 124 -9.21 -5.22 -4.35
N SER A 125 -9.92 -4.23 -4.85
CA SER A 125 -10.03 -2.92 -4.20
C SER A 125 -11.43 -2.71 -3.62
N ALA A 126 -11.50 -2.53 -2.31
CA ALA A 126 -12.71 -2.14 -1.59
C ALA A 126 -12.64 -0.65 -1.22
N ASN A 127 -13.66 0.10 -1.58
CA ASN A 127 -13.80 1.51 -1.22
C ASN A 127 -15.06 1.75 -0.39
N THR A 128 -15.06 2.82 0.41
CA THR A 128 -16.23 3.25 1.16
C THR A 128 -17.39 3.57 0.20
N GLY A 129 -18.55 2.95 0.41
CA GLY A 129 -19.72 3.10 -0.45
C GLY A 129 -20.52 4.37 -0.19
N GLY A 130 -20.61 4.79 1.06
CA GLY A 130 -21.31 5.99 1.48
C GLY A 130 -20.90 6.39 2.90
N ILE A 131 -21.25 7.59 3.30
CA ILE A 131 -20.99 8.13 4.64
C ILE A 131 -22.35 8.45 5.27
N ARG A 132 -22.60 7.97 6.49
CA ARG A 132 -23.83 8.22 7.23
C ARG A 132 -23.50 8.71 8.63
N ASP A 133 -24.49 9.34 9.28
CA ASP A 133 -24.40 9.82 10.65
C ASP A 133 -23.24 10.81 10.90
N THR A 134 -22.94 11.63 9.90
CA THR A 134 -21.95 12.71 9.95
C THR A 134 -22.48 13.96 9.25
N ASP A 135 -21.81 15.09 9.42
CA ASP A 135 -22.13 16.35 8.72
C ASP A 135 -21.74 16.33 7.22
N LEU A 136 -21.07 15.26 6.77
CA LEU A 136 -20.70 15.12 5.36
C LEU A 136 -21.88 14.59 4.54
N PRO A 137 -22.04 15.05 3.27
CA PRO A 137 -23.05 14.48 2.38
C PRO A 137 -22.87 12.95 2.25
N PRO A 138 -23.97 12.17 2.24
CA PRO A 138 -23.89 10.70 2.17
C PRO A 138 -23.12 10.16 0.98
N ASP A 139 -23.13 10.86 -0.13
CA ASP A 139 -22.48 10.52 -1.41
C ASP A 139 -21.07 11.11 -1.55
N SER A 140 -20.50 11.65 -0.48
CA SER A 140 -19.10 12.14 -0.47
C SER A 140 -18.08 11.03 -0.78
N SER A 141 -18.45 9.76 -0.59
CA SER A 141 -17.72 8.59 -1.04
C SER A 141 -18.63 7.75 -1.92
N ASN A 142 -18.22 7.41 -3.12
CA ASN A 142 -19.11 6.85 -4.14
C ASN A 142 -18.88 5.37 -4.45
N GLY A 143 -18.27 4.62 -3.57
CA GLY A 143 -18.01 3.21 -3.82
C GLY A 143 -16.98 3.00 -4.93
N GLY A 144 -17.37 2.38 -6.04
CA GLY A 144 -16.45 2.08 -7.13
C GLY A 144 -15.41 1.02 -6.76
N SER A 145 -15.76 0.14 -5.80
CA SER A 145 -14.97 -1.05 -5.49
C SER A 145 -14.81 -1.89 -6.73
N ARG A 146 -13.61 -2.48 -6.94
CA ARG A 146 -13.35 -3.19 -8.20
C ARG A 146 -12.40 -4.35 -8.04
N ILE A 147 -12.54 -5.32 -8.93
CA ILE A 147 -11.63 -6.43 -9.10
C ILE A 147 -10.98 -6.30 -10.48
N ILE A 148 -9.66 -6.28 -10.51
CA ILE A 148 -8.87 -6.05 -11.72
C ILE A 148 -7.96 -7.27 -11.91
N ASP A 149 -7.91 -7.79 -13.13
CA ASP A 149 -7.03 -8.91 -13.46
C ASP A 149 -5.59 -8.45 -13.76
N PHE A 150 -4.69 -9.41 -13.88
CA PHE A 150 -3.26 -9.17 -14.16
C PHE A 150 -2.97 -8.59 -15.55
N ARG A 151 -3.98 -8.44 -16.42
CA ARG A 151 -3.89 -7.78 -17.73
C ARG A 151 -4.40 -6.33 -17.68
N GLY A 152 -5.00 -5.93 -16.54
CA GLY A 152 -5.58 -4.62 -16.34
C GLY A 152 -7.08 -4.54 -16.67
N GLU A 153 -7.72 -5.68 -16.96
CA GLU A 153 -9.15 -5.72 -17.20
C GLU A 153 -9.94 -5.59 -15.88
N VAL A 154 -10.93 -4.71 -15.87
CA VAL A 154 -11.83 -4.56 -14.73
C VAL A 154 -12.90 -5.65 -14.80
N LEU A 155 -12.69 -6.74 -14.08
CA LEU A 155 -13.60 -7.89 -14.05
C LEU A 155 -14.94 -7.55 -13.40
N ARG A 156 -14.91 -6.69 -12.39
CA ARG A 156 -16.10 -6.18 -11.68
C ARG A 156 -15.86 -4.76 -11.20
N LEU A 157 -16.90 -3.97 -11.27
CA LEU A 157 -16.99 -2.62 -10.73
C LEU A 157 -18.32 -2.52 -9.98
N SER A 158 -18.27 -2.13 -8.70
CA SER A 158 -19.49 -1.84 -7.96
C SER A 158 -20.02 -0.45 -8.31
N GLY A 159 -21.34 -0.28 -8.25
CA GLY A 159 -21.97 1.01 -8.47
C GLY A 159 -21.59 2.05 -7.40
N PRO A 160 -21.93 3.32 -7.66
CA PRO A 160 -21.83 4.39 -6.68
C PRO A 160 -22.88 4.23 -5.58
N GLY A 161 -22.65 4.86 -4.44
CA GLY A 161 -23.62 4.95 -3.34
C GLY A 161 -23.41 3.90 -2.26
N ASP A 162 -24.50 3.34 -1.80
CA ASP A 162 -24.57 2.45 -0.64
C ASP A 162 -23.72 1.17 -0.75
N SER A 163 -23.66 0.44 0.35
CA SER A 163 -22.96 -0.84 0.42
C SER A 163 -23.39 -1.79 -0.68
N SER A 164 -22.49 -2.13 -1.56
CA SER A 164 -22.67 -3.11 -2.63
C SER A 164 -21.60 -4.17 -2.60
N GLY A 165 -21.95 -5.40 -2.95
CA GLY A 165 -21.02 -6.51 -3.11
C GLY A 165 -20.71 -6.74 -4.59
N ALA A 166 -19.48 -7.11 -4.88
CA ALA A 166 -19.07 -7.59 -6.20
C ALA A 166 -18.18 -8.81 -6.05
N SER A 167 -18.36 -9.79 -6.92
CA SER A 167 -17.54 -11.00 -6.98
C SER A 167 -17.07 -11.28 -8.39
N ALA A 168 -15.86 -11.85 -8.51
CA ALA A 168 -15.32 -12.38 -9.76
C ALA A 168 -14.51 -13.63 -9.48
N GLU A 169 -14.49 -14.51 -10.45
CA GLU A 169 -13.56 -15.63 -10.46
C GLU A 169 -12.17 -15.13 -10.84
N ILE A 170 -11.14 -15.56 -10.13
CA ILE A 170 -9.74 -15.29 -10.43
C ILE A 170 -9.03 -16.60 -10.77
N ASP A 171 -8.26 -16.60 -11.87
CA ASP A 171 -7.50 -17.76 -12.33
C ASP A 171 -6.01 -17.59 -11.98
N LEU A 172 -5.62 -18.11 -10.81
CA LEU A 172 -4.23 -18.10 -10.38
C LEU A 172 -3.33 -19.00 -11.24
N THR A 173 -3.89 -20.03 -11.88
CA THR A 173 -3.13 -20.89 -12.79
C THR A 173 -2.74 -20.12 -14.04
N ALA A 174 -3.65 -19.34 -14.62
CA ALA A 174 -3.37 -18.46 -15.74
C ALA A 174 -2.35 -17.37 -15.36
N LEU A 175 -2.50 -16.74 -14.20
CA LEU A 175 -1.55 -15.76 -13.69
C LEU A 175 -0.13 -16.36 -13.55
N ARG A 176 -0.02 -17.53 -12.90
CA ARG A 176 1.27 -18.23 -12.70
C ARG A 176 1.90 -18.65 -14.03
N ARG A 177 1.08 -19.07 -15.01
CA ARG A 177 1.52 -19.35 -16.37
C ARG A 177 2.06 -18.09 -17.05
N GLU A 178 1.38 -16.94 -16.91
CA GLU A 178 1.83 -15.68 -17.49
C GLU A 178 3.17 -15.21 -16.89
N ARG A 179 3.36 -15.33 -15.58
CA ARG A 179 4.63 -15.02 -14.91
C ARG A 179 5.81 -15.91 -15.33
N ARG A 180 5.55 -17.07 -15.96
CA ARG A 180 6.57 -18.01 -16.44
C ARG A 180 6.85 -17.91 -17.93
N LYS A 181 6.06 -17.15 -18.68
CA LYS A 181 6.30 -16.92 -20.11
C LYS A 181 7.47 -15.95 -20.32
N THR A 182 8.23 -16.23 -21.37
CA THR A 182 9.16 -15.24 -21.92
C THR A 182 8.40 -14.19 -22.75
N GLY A 183 9.00 -13.04 -23.01
CA GLY A 183 8.48 -12.05 -23.95
C GLY A 183 8.14 -10.69 -23.34
N LEU A 184 7.48 -9.88 -24.15
CA LEU A 184 7.27 -8.45 -23.86
C LEU A 184 6.40 -8.21 -22.64
N ASN A 185 5.35 -9.00 -22.46
CA ASN A 185 4.34 -8.79 -21.42
C ASN A 185 4.83 -9.19 -20.02
N ASN A 186 5.89 -9.99 -19.92
CA ASN A 186 6.43 -10.35 -18.62
C ASN A 186 7.43 -9.28 -18.15
N THR A 187 6.91 -8.23 -17.57
CA THR A 187 7.69 -7.12 -17.03
C THR A 187 8.49 -7.49 -15.79
N LEU A 188 8.09 -8.53 -15.05
CA LEU A 188 8.79 -8.93 -13.81
C LEU A 188 10.19 -9.49 -14.10
N ILE A 189 10.31 -10.44 -15.04
CA ILE A 189 11.60 -11.09 -15.34
C ILE A 189 12.62 -10.17 -16.01
N ARG A 190 12.19 -9.00 -16.48
CA ARG A 190 13.03 -8.02 -17.19
C ARG A 190 13.46 -6.85 -16.33
N GLN A 191 13.14 -6.84 -15.05
CA GLN A 191 13.53 -5.80 -14.11
C GLN A 191 15.06 -5.76 -13.92
N ARG A 192 15.56 -4.56 -13.67
CA ARG A 192 16.97 -4.27 -13.41
C ARG A 192 17.11 -3.63 -12.03
N PHE A 193 16.71 -4.40 -10.99
CA PHE A 193 16.60 -3.88 -9.63
C PHE A 193 17.90 -3.29 -9.09
N GLU A 194 19.04 -3.87 -9.41
CA GLU A 194 20.35 -3.35 -8.99
C GLU A 194 20.64 -1.95 -9.58
N ALA A 195 20.18 -1.66 -10.78
CA ALA A 195 20.30 -0.34 -11.40
C ALA A 195 19.35 0.67 -10.73
N TYR A 196 18.11 0.25 -10.44
CA TYR A 196 17.13 1.10 -9.75
C TYR A 196 17.56 1.38 -8.31
N ALA A 197 18.04 0.36 -7.59
CA ALA A 197 18.50 0.51 -6.21
C ALA A 197 19.64 1.51 -6.10
N ALA A 198 20.61 1.48 -7.03
CA ALA A 198 21.69 2.45 -7.08
C ALA A 198 21.19 3.90 -7.30
N SER A 199 20.16 4.08 -8.15
CA SER A 199 19.51 5.38 -8.36
C SER A 199 18.75 5.84 -7.10
N TYR A 200 17.96 4.98 -6.48
CA TYR A 200 17.22 5.31 -5.26
C TYR A 200 18.16 5.62 -4.08
N ALA A 201 19.27 4.89 -3.93
CA ALA A 201 20.22 5.08 -2.84
C ALA A 201 20.79 6.51 -2.78
N GLY A 202 20.91 7.20 -3.92
CA GLY A 202 21.32 8.59 -4.00
C GLY A 202 20.24 9.61 -3.58
N HIS A 203 19.02 9.17 -3.29
CA HIS A 203 17.86 10.05 -3.11
C HIS A 203 17.06 9.75 -1.83
N ALA A 204 17.54 10.24 -0.69
CA ALA A 204 16.79 10.20 0.55
C ALA A 204 15.83 11.40 0.63
N PHE A 205 14.57 11.24 0.23
CA PHE A 205 13.56 12.31 0.31
C PHE A 205 13.04 12.47 1.73
N GLN A 206 12.43 11.44 2.30
CA GLN A 206 12.04 11.42 3.71
C GLN A 206 13.20 10.91 4.57
N PRO A 207 13.48 11.53 5.73
CA PRO A 207 14.52 11.04 6.63
C PRO A 207 14.04 9.76 7.33
N ALA A 208 14.86 8.71 7.25
CA ALA A 208 14.66 7.55 8.11
C ALA A 208 14.89 7.94 9.58
N ASN A 209 14.29 7.20 10.50
CA ASN A 209 14.45 7.41 11.95
C ASN A 209 14.02 8.82 12.44
N SER A 210 13.10 9.48 11.75
CA SER A 210 12.68 10.84 12.10
C SER A 210 12.10 10.96 13.52
N LEU A 211 11.54 9.87 14.03
CA LEU A 211 10.97 9.74 15.38
C LEU A 211 11.84 8.92 16.35
N LEU A 212 13.03 8.48 15.93
CA LEU A 212 14.00 7.79 16.78
C LEU A 212 15.10 8.77 17.20
N LYS A 213 15.36 8.86 18.50
CA LYS A 213 16.47 9.67 19.01
C LYS A 213 17.78 8.86 18.99
N LYS A 214 18.91 9.58 19.13
CA LYS A 214 20.24 8.93 19.13
C LYS A 214 20.45 7.94 20.26
N ASP A 215 19.76 8.09 21.36
CA ASP A 215 19.76 7.17 22.51
C ASP A 215 18.81 5.98 22.35
N GLY A 216 18.16 5.83 21.19
CA GLY A 216 17.20 4.77 20.92
C GLY A 216 15.78 5.03 21.46
N SER A 217 15.56 6.14 22.18
CA SER A 217 14.24 6.48 22.69
C SER A 217 13.35 7.09 21.61
N LEU A 218 12.04 7.00 21.79
CA LEU A 218 11.05 7.46 20.83
C LEU A 218 10.65 8.93 21.09
N ARG A 219 10.42 9.68 20.02
CA ARG A 219 9.80 11.02 20.07
C ARG A 219 8.28 10.88 20.02
N ALA A 220 7.56 11.81 20.65
CA ALA A 220 6.12 11.87 20.49
C ALA A 220 5.73 12.19 19.03
N PRO A 221 4.82 11.40 18.40
CA PRO A 221 4.45 11.56 17.00
C PRO A 221 3.40 12.68 16.84
N LYS A 222 3.82 13.93 17.05
CA LYS A 222 2.95 15.11 16.92
C LYS A 222 2.73 15.45 15.44
N ARG A 223 1.53 15.94 15.09
CA ARG A 223 1.18 16.36 13.73
C ARG A 223 2.15 17.38 13.16
N GLU A 224 2.60 18.32 13.97
CA GLU A 224 3.55 19.38 13.60
C GLU A 224 4.86 18.79 13.07
N HIS A 225 5.35 17.71 13.68
CA HIS A 225 6.55 17.01 13.22
C HIS A 225 6.43 16.55 11.76
N PHE A 226 5.33 15.93 11.40
CA PHE A 226 5.09 15.44 10.02
C PHE A 226 4.95 16.60 9.04
N VAL A 227 4.26 17.66 9.42
CA VAL A 227 4.11 18.86 8.58
C VAL A 227 5.46 19.55 8.34
N GLU A 228 6.26 19.75 9.37
CA GLU A 228 7.59 20.38 9.24
C GLU A 228 8.56 19.50 8.44
N THR A 229 8.49 18.18 8.61
CA THR A 229 9.28 17.25 7.80
C THR A 229 8.93 17.40 6.32
N GLN A 230 7.64 17.43 5.95
CA GLN A 230 7.21 17.61 4.56
C GLN A 230 7.68 18.96 4.00
N LYS A 231 7.54 20.06 4.74
CA LYS A 231 8.03 21.38 4.31
C LYS A 231 9.55 21.38 4.07
N SER A 232 10.31 20.75 4.97
CA SER A 232 11.75 20.60 4.83
C SER A 232 12.14 19.80 3.59
N VAL A 233 11.43 18.71 3.31
CA VAL A 233 11.62 17.90 2.10
C VAL A 233 11.35 18.73 0.85
N ILE A 234 10.22 19.45 0.79
CA ILE A 234 9.86 20.32 -0.34
C ILE A 234 10.96 21.36 -0.58
N ALA A 235 11.37 22.10 0.45
CA ALA A 235 12.41 23.12 0.31
C ALA A 235 13.74 22.56 -0.21
N ARG A 236 14.13 21.36 0.26
CA ARG A 236 15.35 20.68 -0.18
C ARG A 236 15.25 20.20 -1.63
N LEU A 237 14.13 19.66 -2.05
CA LEU A 237 13.91 19.17 -3.42
C LEU A 237 13.83 20.34 -4.41
N ALA A 238 13.17 21.44 -4.04
CA ALA A 238 13.14 22.67 -4.82
C ALA A 238 14.56 23.25 -5.01
N LYS A 239 15.37 23.33 -3.94
CA LYS A 239 16.77 23.75 -4.04
C LYS A 239 17.61 22.87 -4.97
N LYS A 240 17.28 21.60 -5.11
CA LYS A 240 17.95 20.66 -6.02
C LYS A 240 17.37 20.67 -7.45
N GLY A 241 16.35 21.46 -7.74
CA GLY A 241 15.67 21.50 -9.03
C GLY A 241 14.91 20.19 -9.37
N ILE A 242 14.49 19.43 -8.36
CA ILE A 242 13.71 18.17 -8.55
C ILE A 242 12.22 18.49 -8.63
N ILE A 243 11.77 19.53 -7.91
CA ILE A 243 10.39 20.05 -7.94
C ILE A 243 10.40 21.56 -8.08
#